data_981e115b766d515b851a349c5262a6f5
#
_entry.id   981e115b766d515b851a349c5262a6f5
#
_cell.length_a   1.000
_cell.length_b   1.000
_cell.length_c   1.000
_cell.angle_alpha   90.00
_cell.angle_beta   90.00
_cell.angle_gamma   90.00
#
_symmetry.space_group_name_H-M   'P 1'
#
loop_
_entity.id
_entity.type
_entity.pdbx_description
1 polymer ?
#
loop_
_entity_poly.entity_id
_entity_poly.type
_entity_poly.pdbx_seq_one_letter_code
_entity_poly.pdbx_strand_id
1 'polypeptide(L)'
;MIAEGEGQMQRDYWYDVNRRGEALASAESIGRRAAERAASRLGARPVQTAEVPVLFAPEIAVGLFGHFLGAISGGSLYRKSSFLEGALGQRLFPEWLSIDERPHLVGALGSASFDSDGLATYAKPFVENGELVSYVLGTYSGRKLGLPSTANAGGVHNLFVSHGDEDQAALIRRMGRGLLVTELMGQGVNLVTGDYSRGAAGYWVENGEIQFPVQEVTIAANLRDLFRRIVAVGKDIERRGNLHTGSVLVESMMVAGR
;
A
#
# COMPACT_ATOMS: atom_id res chain seq x y z
N MET A 1 -21.78 0.71 -5.13
CA MET A 1 -22.74 -0.24 -5.78
C MET A 1 -23.02 -1.39 -4.84
N ILE A 2 -24.23 -1.93 -4.91
CA ILE A 2 -24.65 -3.15 -4.21
C ILE A 2 -25.01 -4.16 -5.28
N ALA A 3 -24.57 -5.41 -5.12
CA ALA A 3 -24.95 -6.55 -5.94
C ALA A 3 -25.66 -7.57 -5.05
N GLU A 4 -26.76 -8.14 -5.54
CA GLU A 4 -27.52 -9.17 -4.85
C GLU A 4 -27.69 -10.38 -5.78
N GLY A 5 -27.48 -11.58 -5.27
CA GLY A 5 -27.62 -12.84 -5.98
C GLY A 5 -27.47 -14.03 -5.06
N GLU A 6 -28.21 -15.11 -5.33
CA GLU A 6 -28.14 -16.38 -4.58
C GLU A 6 -28.30 -16.24 -3.06
N GLY A 7 -29.09 -15.27 -2.60
CA GLY A 7 -29.29 -15.00 -1.17
C GLY A 7 -28.12 -14.26 -0.48
N GLN A 8 -27.17 -13.79 -1.24
CA GLN A 8 -26.06 -12.97 -0.76
C GLN A 8 -26.16 -11.54 -1.24
N MET A 9 -25.65 -10.62 -0.45
CA MET A 9 -25.52 -9.22 -0.79
C MET A 9 -24.05 -8.79 -0.65
N GLN A 10 -23.52 -8.19 -1.70
CA GLN A 10 -22.14 -7.70 -1.73
C GLN A 10 -22.12 -6.22 -2.12
N ARG A 11 -21.08 -5.52 -1.69
CA ARG A 11 -20.86 -4.12 -2.02
C ARG A 11 -19.41 -3.90 -2.47
N ASP A 12 -19.24 -2.96 -3.37
CA ASP A 12 -17.93 -2.40 -3.71
C ASP A 12 -18.13 -1.00 -4.28
N TYR A 13 -17.03 -0.30 -4.49
CA TYR A 13 -17.03 1.06 -5.01
C TYR A 13 -15.86 1.27 -5.98
N TRP A 14 -15.98 2.32 -6.76
CA TRP A 14 -14.90 2.86 -7.56
C TRP A 14 -15.01 4.37 -7.60
N TYR A 15 -13.88 5.05 -7.78
CA TYR A 15 -13.81 6.49 -7.91
C TYR A 15 -12.60 6.87 -8.76
N ASP A 16 -12.51 8.13 -9.17
CA ASP A 16 -11.34 8.72 -9.79
C ASP A 16 -11.05 10.08 -9.19
N VAL A 17 -9.77 10.50 -9.22
CA VAL A 17 -9.30 11.78 -8.69
C VAL A 17 -8.26 12.36 -9.64
N ASN A 18 -8.50 13.60 -10.09
CA ASN A 18 -7.52 14.34 -10.90
C ASN A 18 -7.65 15.84 -10.59
N ARG A 19 -6.57 16.59 -10.78
CA ARG A 19 -6.58 18.07 -10.70
C ARG A 19 -7.26 18.72 -11.89
N ARG A 20 -7.34 18.02 -13.02
CA ARG A 20 -7.97 18.49 -14.26
C ARG A 20 -9.22 17.67 -14.55
N GLY A 21 -10.36 18.35 -14.70
CA GLY A 21 -11.65 17.70 -14.93
C GLY A 21 -11.68 16.86 -16.22
N GLU A 22 -11.00 17.30 -17.27
CA GLU A 22 -10.91 16.60 -18.56
C GLU A 22 -10.10 15.28 -18.48
N ALA A 23 -9.30 15.09 -17.45
CA ALA A 23 -8.51 13.89 -17.20
C ALA A 23 -9.23 12.86 -16.31
N LEU A 24 -10.41 13.20 -15.79
CA LEU A 24 -11.22 12.26 -15.02
C LEU A 24 -11.84 11.19 -15.92
N ALA A 25 -11.92 9.97 -15.41
CA ALA A 25 -12.69 8.91 -16.03
C ALA A 25 -14.20 9.28 -16.11
N SER A 26 -14.91 8.81 -17.12
CA SER A 26 -16.33 9.10 -17.26
C SER A 26 -17.13 8.50 -16.08
N ALA A 27 -18.21 9.19 -15.66
CA ALA A 27 -19.10 8.69 -14.61
C ALA A 27 -19.65 7.30 -14.92
N GLU A 28 -19.95 7.02 -16.22
CA GLU A 28 -20.40 5.72 -16.68
C GLU A 28 -19.32 4.63 -16.44
N SER A 29 -18.06 4.88 -16.78
CA SER A 29 -16.96 3.93 -16.57
C SER A 29 -16.72 3.64 -15.10
N ILE A 30 -16.80 4.69 -14.24
CA ILE A 30 -16.69 4.55 -12.79
C ILE A 30 -17.83 3.69 -12.24
N GLY A 31 -19.08 3.98 -12.63
CA GLY A 31 -20.25 3.23 -12.20
C GLY A 31 -20.22 1.77 -12.65
N ARG A 32 -19.82 1.51 -13.91
CA ARG A 32 -19.66 0.15 -14.46
C ARG A 32 -18.60 -0.64 -13.66
N ARG A 33 -17.42 -0.06 -13.44
CA ARG A 33 -16.37 -0.72 -12.68
C ARG A 33 -16.78 -1.01 -11.22
N ALA A 34 -17.49 -0.10 -10.57
CA ALA A 34 -18.00 -0.33 -9.23
C ALA A 34 -19.03 -1.50 -9.21
N ALA A 35 -19.87 -1.60 -10.24
CA ALA A 35 -20.86 -2.68 -10.37
C ALA A 35 -20.18 -4.04 -10.64
N GLU A 36 -19.21 -4.10 -11.56
CA GLU A 36 -18.43 -5.30 -11.87
C GLU A 36 -17.70 -5.82 -10.62
N ARG A 37 -17.07 -4.92 -9.85
CA ARG A 37 -16.40 -5.27 -8.59
C ARG A 37 -17.38 -5.82 -7.56
N ALA A 38 -18.53 -5.19 -7.36
CA ALA A 38 -19.53 -5.67 -6.42
C ALA A 38 -20.09 -7.05 -6.83
N ALA A 39 -20.40 -7.24 -8.13
CA ALA A 39 -20.91 -8.50 -8.66
C ALA A 39 -19.90 -9.65 -8.55
N SER A 40 -18.60 -9.37 -8.81
CA SER A 40 -17.56 -10.39 -8.74
C SER A 40 -17.26 -10.91 -7.32
N ARG A 41 -17.81 -10.27 -6.28
CA ARG A 41 -17.71 -10.70 -4.88
C ARG A 41 -18.84 -11.66 -4.45
N LEU A 42 -19.87 -11.86 -5.28
CA LEU A 42 -20.94 -12.83 -4.99
C LEU A 42 -20.38 -14.26 -4.99
N GLY A 43 -20.94 -15.12 -4.14
CA GLY A 43 -20.46 -16.50 -3.98
C GLY A 43 -19.19 -16.60 -3.13
N ALA A 44 -18.89 -15.62 -2.28
CA ALA A 44 -17.73 -15.64 -1.40
C ALA A 44 -17.74 -16.88 -0.48
N ARG A 45 -16.56 -17.51 -0.32
CA ARG A 45 -16.37 -18.73 0.44
C ARG A 45 -15.32 -18.52 1.53
N PRO A 46 -15.42 -19.25 2.65
CA PRO A 46 -14.33 -19.31 3.63
C PRO A 46 -13.14 -20.10 3.05
N VAL A 47 -11.94 -19.81 3.56
CA VAL A 47 -10.72 -20.57 3.29
C VAL A 47 -10.20 -21.14 4.60
N GLN A 48 -9.41 -22.21 4.50
CA GLN A 48 -8.72 -22.77 5.67
C GLN A 48 -7.58 -21.85 6.09
N THR A 49 -7.31 -21.82 7.40
CA THR A 49 -6.14 -21.12 7.94
C THR A 49 -4.85 -21.73 7.38
N ALA A 50 -4.03 -20.88 6.75
CA ALA A 50 -2.76 -21.28 6.14
C ALA A 50 -1.79 -20.11 6.05
N GLU A 51 -0.50 -20.42 6.02
CA GLU A 51 0.55 -19.48 5.62
C GLU A 51 0.76 -19.60 4.11
N VAL A 52 0.47 -18.52 3.37
CA VAL A 52 0.47 -18.50 1.91
C VAL A 52 0.95 -17.15 1.38
N PRO A 53 1.39 -17.08 0.11
CA PRO A 53 1.62 -15.81 -0.57
C PRO A 53 0.38 -14.92 -0.57
N VAL A 54 0.60 -13.61 -0.44
CA VAL A 54 -0.47 -12.61 -0.49
C VAL A 54 -0.11 -11.54 -1.50
N LEU A 55 -1.02 -11.32 -2.46
CA LEU A 55 -0.93 -10.25 -3.44
C LEU A 55 -1.90 -9.14 -3.04
N PHE A 56 -1.37 -7.97 -2.73
CA PHE A 56 -2.18 -6.77 -2.47
C PHE A 56 -2.48 -6.07 -3.78
N ALA A 57 -3.75 -5.83 -4.09
CA ALA A 57 -4.14 -5.00 -5.23
C ALA A 57 -3.57 -3.57 -5.08
N PRO A 58 -3.32 -2.81 -6.18
CA PRO A 58 -2.62 -1.52 -6.12
C PRO A 58 -3.26 -0.54 -5.15
N GLU A 59 -4.59 -0.42 -5.18
CA GLU A 59 -5.34 0.46 -4.29
C GLU A 59 -5.24 0.09 -2.80
N ILE A 60 -4.90 -1.16 -2.51
CA ILE A 60 -4.70 -1.68 -1.15
C ILE A 60 -3.23 -1.61 -0.74
N ALA A 61 -2.31 -1.86 -1.68
CA ALA A 61 -0.87 -1.80 -1.48
C ALA A 61 -0.38 -0.42 -1.02
N VAL A 62 -1.05 0.65 -1.45
CA VAL A 62 -0.83 2.02 -0.92
C VAL A 62 -0.83 2.05 0.61
N GLY A 63 -1.72 1.30 1.26
CA GLY A 63 -1.81 1.23 2.71
C GLY A 63 -0.57 0.63 3.38
N LEU A 64 0.10 -0.34 2.77
CA LEU A 64 1.35 -0.92 3.30
C LEU A 64 2.45 0.14 3.41
N PHE A 65 2.66 0.89 2.33
CA PHE A 65 3.63 1.98 2.31
C PHE A 65 3.19 3.17 3.16
N GLY A 66 1.87 3.38 3.34
CA GLY A 66 1.33 4.34 4.32
C GLY A 66 1.75 4.00 5.76
N HIS A 67 1.75 2.73 6.14
CA HIS A 67 2.26 2.30 7.46
C HIS A 67 3.77 2.48 7.58
N PHE A 68 4.54 2.19 6.53
CA PHE A 68 5.98 2.50 6.48
C PHE A 68 6.23 3.99 6.71
N LEU A 69 5.55 4.88 5.98
CA LEU A 69 5.66 6.33 6.15
C LEU A 69 5.28 6.78 7.56
N GLY A 70 4.22 6.23 8.13
CA GLY A 70 3.83 6.47 9.52
C GLY A 70 4.93 6.10 10.51
N ALA A 71 5.61 4.96 10.28
CA ALA A 71 6.70 4.49 11.13
C ALA A 71 7.97 5.35 11.00
N ILE A 72 8.31 5.87 9.83
CA ILE A 72 9.46 6.76 9.62
C ILE A 72 9.13 8.24 9.81
N SER A 73 7.90 8.58 10.22
CA SER A 73 7.52 9.97 10.49
C SER A 73 8.20 10.50 11.74
N GLY A 74 8.68 11.74 11.67
CA GLY A 74 9.36 12.40 12.78
C GLY A 74 8.54 12.40 14.07
N GLY A 75 7.20 12.52 13.94
CA GLY A 75 6.27 12.45 15.08
C GLY A 75 6.29 11.10 15.81
N SER A 76 6.33 9.99 15.09
CA SER A 76 6.43 8.64 15.66
C SER A 76 7.82 8.41 16.27
N LEU A 77 8.87 8.87 15.59
CA LEU A 77 10.26 8.65 16.00
C LEU A 77 10.61 9.37 17.30
N TYR A 78 10.40 10.69 17.40
CA TYR A 78 10.79 11.43 18.62
C TYR A 78 9.95 11.04 19.85
N ARG A 79 8.75 10.51 19.66
CA ARG A 79 7.92 9.94 20.74
C ARG A 79 8.25 8.48 21.08
N LYS A 80 9.22 7.89 20.37
CA LYS A 80 9.60 6.47 20.51
C LYS A 80 8.43 5.52 20.31
N SER A 81 7.54 5.87 19.38
CA SER A 81 6.34 5.11 19.03
C SER A 81 6.42 4.51 17.62
N SER A 82 7.62 4.03 17.26
CA SER A 82 7.88 3.39 15.97
C SER A 82 8.82 2.21 16.11
N PHE A 83 8.48 1.10 15.44
CA PHE A 83 9.35 -0.06 15.30
C PHE A 83 10.58 0.23 14.39
N LEU A 84 10.63 1.39 13.72
CA LEU A 84 11.74 1.85 12.88
C LEU A 84 12.59 2.96 13.54
N GLU A 85 12.47 3.15 14.86
CA GLU A 85 13.40 4.01 15.61
C GLU A 85 14.84 3.50 15.45
N GLY A 86 15.77 4.40 15.08
CA GLY A 86 17.18 4.05 14.87
C GLY A 86 17.44 3.17 13.64
N ALA A 87 16.50 3.08 12.69
CA ALA A 87 16.62 2.21 11.52
C ALA A 87 17.31 2.87 10.31
N LEU A 88 17.79 4.14 10.40
CA LEU A 88 18.59 4.73 9.32
C LEU A 88 19.82 3.86 9.02
N GLY A 89 20.11 3.63 7.74
CA GLY A 89 21.18 2.77 7.27
C GLY A 89 20.86 1.27 7.35
N GLN A 90 19.67 0.88 7.81
CA GLN A 90 19.27 -0.54 7.85
C GLN A 90 18.52 -0.96 6.58
N ARG A 91 18.80 -2.16 6.12
CA ARG A 91 18.04 -2.78 5.03
C ARG A 91 16.68 -3.26 5.54
N LEU A 92 15.62 -2.61 5.06
CA LEU A 92 14.23 -2.90 5.42
C LEU A 92 13.46 -3.61 4.31
N PHE A 93 13.90 -3.44 3.07
CA PHE A 93 13.27 -3.98 1.85
C PHE A 93 14.27 -4.81 1.04
N PRO A 94 13.81 -5.59 0.05
CA PRO A 94 14.71 -6.22 -0.92
C PRO A 94 15.59 -5.19 -1.64
N GLU A 95 16.80 -5.59 -2.03
CA GLU A 95 17.80 -4.70 -2.62
C GLU A 95 17.33 -3.99 -3.92
N TRP A 96 16.44 -4.62 -4.68
CA TRP A 96 15.89 -4.02 -5.92
C TRP A 96 14.84 -2.95 -5.65
N LEU A 97 14.33 -2.81 -4.42
CA LEU A 97 13.25 -1.88 -4.09
C LEU A 97 13.81 -0.54 -3.60
N SER A 98 13.37 0.53 -4.25
CA SER A 98 13.62 1.91 -3.84
C SER A 98 12.30 2.68 -3.73
N ILE A 99 12.29 3.71 -2.86
CA ILE A 99 11.14 4.58 -2.64
C ILE A 99 11.63 6.01 -2.69
N ASP A 100 11.18 6.79 -3.67
CA ASP A 100 11.60 8.16 -3.88
C ASP A 100 10.41 9.15 -3.89
N GLU A 101 10.69 10.37 -3.47
CA GLU A 101 9.77 11.49 -3.47
C GLU A 101 10.04 12.43 -4.62
N ARG A 102 8.99 12.84 -5.33
CA ARG A 102 9.03 13.75 -6.50
C ARG A 102 8.05 14.91 -6.31
N PRO A 103 8.41 15.95 -5.56
CA PRO A 103 7.47 17.02 -5.19
C PRO A 103 7.10 17.97 -6.32
N HIS A 104 7.81 17.99 -7.44
CA HIS A 104 7.64 19.01 -8.49
C HIS A 104 7.02 18.47 -9.79
N LEU A 105 6.26 17.38 -9.71
CA LEU A 105 5.56 16.84 -10.87
C LEU A 105 4.35 17.72 -11.24
N VAL A 106 4.33 18.22 -12.48
CA VAL A 106 3.25 19.08 -12.96
C VAL A 106 1.92 18.33 -12.95
N GLY A 107 0.93 18.87 -12.26
CA GLY A 107 -0.41 18.30 -12.18
C GLY A 107 -0.58 17.10 -11.24
N ALA A 108 0.47 16.59 -10.62
CA ALA A 108 0.34 15.48 -9.67
C ALA A 108 -0.29 15.96 -8.34
N LEU A 109 -1.05 15.08 -7.70
CA LEU A 109 -1.90 15.41 -6.55
C LEU A 109 -1.12 15.90 -5.34
N GLY A 110 0.05 15.33 -5.07
CA GLY A 110 0.91 15.67 -3.94
C GLY A 110 1.97 16.74 -4.24
N SER A 111 1.96 17.39 -5.41
CA SER A 111 3.01 18.37 -5.75
C SER A 111 2.88 19.65 -4.94
N ALA A 112 4.01 20.10 -4.39
CA ALA A 112 4.15 21.34 -3.64
C ALA A 112 5.57 21.90 -3.78
N SER A 113 5.72 23.22 -3.85
CA SER A 113 7.01 23.89 -3.93
C SER A 113 7.68 24.07 -2.57
N PHE A 114 6.91 24.03 -1.48
CA PHE A 114 7.37 24.13 -0.09
C PHE A 114 6.48 23.28 0.82
N ASP A 115 7.04 22.86 1.95
CA ASP A 115 6.33 22.11 2.98
C ASP A 115 5.51 23.04 3.91
N SER A 116 4.84 22.48 4.93
CA SER A 116 4.03 23.26 5.87
C SER A 116 4.85 24.17 6.80
N ASP A 117 6.15 24.00 6.87
CA ASP A 117 7.09 24.90 7.58
C ASP A 117 7.67 26.00 6.67
N GLY A 118 7.30 26.01 5.37
CA GLY A 118 7.78 26.96 4.37
C GLY A 118 9.16 26.59 3.79
N LEU A 119 9.69 25.40 4.03
CA LEU A 119 10.93 24.95 3.45
C LEU A 119 10.70 24.45 2.01
N ALA A 120 11.58 24.84 1.09
CA ALA A 120 11.55 24.38 -0.28
C ALA A 120 11.66 22.84 -0.32
N THR A 121 10.71 22.20 -1.00
CA THR A 121 10.71 20.76 -1.22
C THR A 121 11.77 20.37 -2.28
N TYR A 122 12.22 19.14 -2.26
CA TYR A 122 13.19 18.62 -3.23
C TYR A 122 13.01 17.11 -3.42
N ALA A 123 13.40 16.63 -4.59
CA ALA A 123 13.38 15.19 -4.88
C ALA A 123 14.44 14.47 -4.04
N LYS A 124 14.06 13.34 -3.43
CA LYS A 124 14.94 12.55 -2.55
C LYS A 124 14.46 11.13 -2.40
N PRO A 125 15.35 10.16 -2.14
CA PRO A 125 14.97 8.83 -1.71
C PRO A 125 14.62 8.82 -0.21
N PHE A 126 13.67 7.97 0.17
CA PHE A 126 13.49 7.48 1.54
C PHE A 126 14.09 6.09 1.69
N VAL A 127 14.00 5.28 0.64
CA VAL A 127 14.65 3.97 0.56
C VAL A 127 15.45 3.90 -0.72
N GLU A 128 16.71 3.50 -0.63
CA GLU A 128 17.60 3.28 -1.77
C GLU A 128 18.19 1.87 -1.68
N ASN A 129 17.97 1.06 -2.72
CA ASN A 129 18.42 -0.33 -2.77
C ASN A 129 18.05 -1.15 -1.51
N GLY A 130 16.81 -0.97 -1.03
CA GLY A 130 16.28 -1.63 0.15
C GLY A 130 16.69 -1.02 1.49
N GLU A 131 17.61 -0.06 1.51
CA GLU A 131 18.11 0.59 2.72
C GLU A 131 17.33 1.87 3.03
N LEU A 132 16.96 2.08 4.30
CA LEU A 132 16.33 3.32 4.76
C LEU A 132 17.38 4.43 4.84
N VAL A 133 17.31 5.42 3.96
CA VAL A 133 18.31 6.51 3.86
C VAL A 133 17.80 7.85 4.38
N SER A 134 16.48 7.99 4.59
CA SER A 134 15.89 9.24 5.08
C SER A 134 14.64 8.99 5.91
N TYR A 135 14.40 9.86 6.90
CA TYR A 135 13.13 9.97 7.62
C TYR A 135 12.24 11.07 7.04
N VAL A 136 10.94 11.05 7.37
CA VAL A 136 9.97 12.11 7.02
C VAL A 136 9.96 13.16 8.13
N LEU A 137 10.72 14.25 7.98
CA LEU A 137 10.97 15.24 9.03
C LEU A 137 10.54 16.65 8.61
N GLY A 138 9.77 17.31 9.46
CA GLY A 138 9.66 18.78 9.48
C GLY A 138 10.72 19.39 10.40
N THR A 139 10.75 20.73 10.54
CA THR A 139 11.73 21.45 11.35
C THR A 139 11.65 21.08 12.84
N TYR A 140 10.44 20.95 13.38
CA TYR A 140 10.26 20.59 14.79
C TYR A 140 10.77 19.17 15.09
N SER A 141 10.34 18.19 14.31
CA SER A 141 10.74 16.80 14.53
C SER A 141 12.22 16.57 14.26
N GLY A 142 12.81 17.24 13.27
CA GLY A 142 14.22 17.23 13.00
C GLY A 142 15.03 17.73 14.22
N ARG A 143 14.66 18.88 14.79
CA ARG A 143 15.32 19.40 16.02
C ARG A 143 15.20 18.42 17.19
N LYS A 144 14.04 17.79 17.39
CA LYS A 144 13.83 16.79 18.47
C LYS A 144 14.73 15.57 18.31
N LEU A 145 15.03 15.18 17.09
CA LEU A 145 15.86 14.01 16.75
C LEU A 145 17.35 14.36 16.54
N GLY A 146 17.72 15.64 16.59
CA GLY A 146 19.09 16.09 16.27
C GLY A 146 19.44 15.92 14.79
N LEU A 147 18.46 15.94 13.90
CA LEU A 147 18.59 15.75 12.45
C LEU A 147 18.11 16.99 11.69
N PRO A 148 18.61 17.24 10.47
CA PRO A 148 18.05 18.29 9.61
C PRO A 148 16.62 17.95 9.20
N SER A 149 15.80 18.98 8.93
CA SER A 149 14.50 18.79 8.28
C SER A 149 14.70 18.21 6.88
N THR A 150 13.79 17.34 6.47
CA THR A 150 13.73 16.80 5.09
C THR A 150 12.70 17.53 4.22
N ALA A 151 12.23 18.71 4.65
CA ALA A 151 11.17 19.47 4.01
C ALA A 151 9.88 18.63 3.83
N ASN A 152 9.49 17.93 4.89
CA ASN A 152 8.31 17.08 4.93
C ASN A 152 7.38 17.44 6.11
N ALA A 153 7.38 18.69 6.57
CA ALA A 153 6.33 19.16 7.45
C ALA A 153 4.97 19.03 6.74
N GLY A 154 4.04 18.30 7.34
CA GLY A 154 2.75 17.97 6.72
C GLY A 154 2.71 16.66 5.92
N GLY A 155 3.84 15.98 5.73
CA GLY A 155 3.91 14.66 5.10
C GLY A 155 4.74 14.60 3.82
N VAL A 156 4.52 13.57 3.02
CA VAL A 156 5.25 13.32 1.78
C VAL A 156 4.52 13.88 0.55
N HIS A 157 5.30 14.17 -0.49
CA HIS A 157 4.84 14.65 -1.79
C HIS A 157 5.09 13.57 -2.84
N ASN A 158 4.12 13.22 -3.67
CA ASN A 158 4.23 12.22 -4.76
C ASN A 158 5.34 11.17 -4.57
N LEU A 159 5.05 10.17 -3.75
CA LEU A 159 5.96 9.06 -3.45
C LEU A 159 5.86 7.98 -4.53
N PHE A 160 6.98 7.46 -4.99
CA PHE A 160 7.06 6.39 -5.99
C PHE A 160 7.80 5.18 -5.41
N VAL A 161 7.18 4.04 -5.52
CA VAL A 161 7.81 2.75 -5.23
C VAL A 161 8.30 2.15 -6.54
N SER A 162 9.55 1.68 -6.59
CA SER A 162 10.09 0.98 -7.74
C SER A 162 9.26 -0.28 -8.05
N HIS A 163 9.14 -0.62 -9.33
CA HIS A 163 8.32 -1.75 -9.78
C HIS A 163 9.02 -2.52 -10.91
N GLY A 164 8.60 -3.77 -11.11
CA GLY A 164 9.00 -4.58 -12.25
C GLY A 164 8.09 -4.34 -13.47
N ASP A 165 8.18 -5.25 -14.45
CA ASP A 165 7.42 -5.20 -15.70
C ASP A 165 6.13 -6.04 -15.70
N GLU A 166 5.87 -6.77 -14.61
CA GLU A 166 4.69 -7.60 -14.44
C GLU A 166 3.47 -6.75 -14.01
N ASP A 167 2.32 -7.01 -14.60
CA ASP A 167 1.03 -6.48 -14.11
C ASP A 167 0.39 -7.43 -13.07
N GLN A 168 -0.73 -7.03 -12.49
CA GLN A 168 -1.44 -7.85 -11.49
C GLN A 168 -1.75 -9.27 -12.03
N ALA A 169 -2.16 -9.41 -13.28
CA ALA A 169 -2.48 -10.70 -13.86
C ALA A 169 -1.24 -11.60 -13.96
N ALA A 170 -0.08 -11.04 -14.31
CA ALA A 170 1.18 -11.76 -14.31
C ALA A 170 1.62 -12.15 -12.91
N LEU A 171 1.43 -11.26 -11.91
CA LEU A 171 1.73 -11.56 -10.51
C LEU A 171 0.81 -12.63 -9.92
N ILE A 172 -0.47 -12.70 -10.32
CA ILE A 172 -1.39 -13.80 -9.97
C ILE A 172 -0.85 -15.14 -10.50
N ARG A 173 -0.43 -15.19 -11.76
CA ARG A 173 0.19 -16.40 -12.33
C ARG A 173 1.47 -16.79 -11.61
N ARG A 174 2.34 -15.82 -11.31
CA ARG A 174 3.59 -16.03 -10.56
C ARG A 174 3.34 -16.52 -9.14
N MET A 175 2.33 -15.99 -8.47
CA MET A 175 1.93 -16.41 -7.12
C MET A 175 1.52 -17.90 -7.09
N GLY A 176 0.87 -18.37 -8.14
CA GLY A 176 0.41 -19.75 -8.28
C GLY A 176 -0.72 -20.12 -7.34
N ARG A 177 -0.53 -19.99 -6.02
CA ARG A 177 -1.52 -20.22 -4.97
C ARG A 177 -1.39 -19.15 -3.89
N GLY A 178 -2.52 -18.61 -3.41
CA GLY A 178 -2.53 -17.61 -2.35
C GLY A 178 -3.79 -16.76 -2.34
N LEU A 179 -3.71 -15.61 -1.69
CA LEU A 179 -4.80 -14.66 -1.56
C LEU A 179 -4.50 -13.35 -2.30
N LEU A 180 -5.34 -12.98 -3.27
CA LEU A 180 -5.41 -11.61 -3.80
C LEU A 180 -6.29 -10.78 -2.88
N VAL A 181 -5.73 -9.78 -2.20
CA VAL A 181 -6.45 -8.87 -1.29
C VAL A 181 -6.92 -7.64 -2.06
N THR A 182 -8.23 -7.38 -2.06
CA THR A 182 -8.86 -6.21 -2.70
C THR A 182 -9.59 -5.30 -1.72
N GLU A 183 -9.74 -5.71 -0.47
CA GLU A 183 -10.29 -4.90 0.62
C GLU A 183 -9.62 -5.24 1.95
N LEU A 184 -9.39 -4.20 2.76
CA LEU A 184 -8.90 -4.35 4.14
C LEU A 184 -9.87 -3.68 5.11
N MET A 185 -10.10 -4.32 6.25
CA MET A 185 -10.99 -3.87 7.30
C MET A 185 -10.28 -3.77 8.65
N GLY A 186 -10.80 -2.93 9.53
CA GLY A 186 -10.28 -2.76 10.88
C GLY A 186 -9.01 -1.89 10.96
N GLN A 187 -8.50 -1.68 12.18
CA GLN A 187 -7.37 -0.80 12.53
C GLN A 187 -6.21 -1.58 13.18
N GLY A 188 -6.10 -2.87 12.92
CA GLY A 188 -5.16 -3.79 13.58
C GLY A 188 -3.70 -3.64 13.13
N VAL A 189 -3.16 -2.42 13.21
CA VAL A 189 -1.74 -2.13 12.93
C VAL A 189 -1.14 -1.39 14.11
N ASN A 190 -0.10 -1.96 14.70
CA ASN A 190 0.64 -1.35 15.80
C ASN A 190 2.00 -0.86 15.31
N LEU A 191 2.16 0.44 15.13
CA LEU A 191 3.41 1.04 14.67
C LEU A 191 4.53 1.01 15.73
N VAL A 192 4.24 0.71 17.00
CA VAL A 192 5.29 0.57 18.03
C VAL A 192 6.01 -0.76 17.89
N THR A 193 5.25 -1.85 17.65
CA THR A 193 5.79 -3.22 17.56
C THR A 193 5.99 -3.69 16.12
N GLY A 194 5.30 -3.07 15.16
CA GLY A 194 5.23 -3.52 13.77
C GLY A 194 4.18 -4.59 13.53
N ASP A 195 3.37 -4.95 14.51
CA ASP A 195 2.35 -5.97 14.33
C ASP A 195 1.25 -5.51 13.38
N TYR A 196 0.91 -6.36 12.44
CA TYR A 196 -0.08 -6.14 11.40
C TYR A 196 -1.09 -7.30 11.43
N SER A 197 -2.34 -6.98 11.71
CA SER A 197 -3.45 -7.93 11.70
C SER A 197 -4.72 -7.23 11.23
N ARG A 198 -5.16 -7.53 10.00
CA ARG A 198 -6.29 -6.85 9.37
C ARG A 198 -7.31 -7.86 8.85
N GLY A 199 -8.59 -7.56 9.03
CA GLY A 199 -9.63 -8.20 8.25
C GLY A 199 -9.41 -7.96 6.76
N ALA A 200 -9.65 -8.97 5.93
CA ALA A 200 -9.45 -8.90 4.50
C ALA A 200 -10.57 -9.57 3.72
N ALA A 201 -10.78 -9.07 2.51
CA ALA A 201 -11.56 -9.71 1.47
C ALA A 201 -10.82 -9.63 0.14
N GLY A 202 -11.13 -10.55 -0.77
CA GLY A 202 -10.48 -10.61 -2.07
C GLY A 202 -10.80 -11.90 -2.79
N TYR A 203 -9.78 -12.54 -3.37
CA TYR A 203 -9.97 -13.73 -4.20
C TYR A 203 -8.94 -14.79 -3.88
N TRP A 204 -9.38 -16.04 -3.75
CA TRP A 204 -8.49 -17.17 -3.66
C TRP A 204 -7.93 -17.51 -5.04
N VAL A 205 -6.63 -17.76 -5.10
CA VAL A 205 -5.89 -18.11 -6.31
C VAL A 205 -5.37 -19.53 -6.17
N GLU A 206 -5.55 -20.35 -7.20
CA GLU A 206 -4.90 -21.65 -7.37
C GLU A 206 -4.49 -21.84 -8.82
N ASN A 207 -3.37 -22.49 -9.05
CA ASN A 207 -2.78 -22.71 -10.37
C ASN A 207 -2.59 -21.41 -11.19
N GLY A 208 -2.36 -20.29 -10.49
CA GLY A 208 -2.19 -18.97 -11.12
C GLY A 208 -3.48 -18.34 -11.66
N GLU A 209 -4.65 -18.81 -11.24
CA GLU A 209 -5.95 -18.33 -11.66
C GLU A 209 -6.85 -18.05 -10.46
N ILE A 210 -7.69 -17.00 -10.56
CA ILE A 210 -8.71 -16.69 -9.55
C ILE A 210 -9.79 -17.78 -9.58
N GLN A 211 -10.06 -18.37 -8.42
CA GLN A 211 -11.03 -19.46 -8.28
C GLN A 211 -12.38 -18.99 -7.75
N PHE A 212 -12.38 -18.23 -6.67
CA PHE A 212 -13.59 -17.73 -6.01
C PHE A 212 -13.28 -16.54 -5.11
N PRO A 213 -14.28 -15.69 -4.83
CA PRO A 213 -14.12 -14.61 -3.87
C PRO A 213 -14.07 -15.14 -2.43
N VAL A 214 -13.31 -14.43 -1.59
CA VAL A 214 -13.08 -14.72 -0.17
C VAL A 214 -13.44 -13.50 0.65
N GLN A 215 -14.09 -13.70 1.80
CA GLN A 215 -14.39 -12.65 2.77
C GLN A 215 -14.20 -13.18 4.21
N GLU A 216 -14.23 -12.25 5.17
CA GLU A 216 -14.17 -12.58 6.62
C GLU A 216 -12.92 -13.39 6.99
N VAL A 217 -11.80 -13.11 6.35
CA VAL A 217 -10.50 -13.64 6.75
C VAL A 217 -9.67 -12.58 7.44
N THR A 218 -8.71 -12.99 8.23
CA THR A 218 -7.69 -12.10 8.81
C THR A 218 -6.35 -12.41 8.19
N ILE A 219 -5.64 -11.38 7.74
CA ILE A 219 -4.25 -11.50 7.32
C ILE A 219 -3.35 -10.92 8.40
N ALA A 220 -2.27 -11.63 8.74
CA ALA A 220 -1.37 -11.23 9.81
C ALA A 220 0.10 -11.43 9.46
N ALA A 221 0.92 -10.49 9.91
CA ALA A 221 2.38 -10.51 9.82
C ALA A 221 3.00 -9.49 10.80
N ASN A 222 4.32 -9.43 10.88
CA ASN A 222 5.01 -8.26 11.40
C ASN A 222 5.49 -7.40 10.21
N LEU A 223 5.28 -6.09 10.22
CA LEU A 223 5.60 -5.18 9.12
C LEU A 223 7.08 -5.21 8.75
N ARG A 224 8.00 -5.38 9.72
CA ARG A 224 9.43 -5.47 9.44
C ARG A 224 9.77 -6.69 8.58
N ASP A 225 9.14 -7.82 8.86
CA ASP A 225 9.32 -9.06 8.11
C ASP A 225 8.58 -8.99 6.77
N LEU A 226 7.35 -8.45 6.78
CA LEU A 226 6.55 -8.25 5.58
C LEU A 226 7.28 -7.44 4.52
N PHE A 227 7.89 -6.31 4.90
CA PHE A 227 8.64 -5.47 3.96
C PHE A 227 9.83 -6.20 3.34
N ARG A 228 10.55 -7.03 4.11
CA ARG A 228 11.66 -7.85 3.61
C ARG A 228 11.21 -8.97 2.68
N ARG A 229 9.98 -9.46 2.86
CA ARG A 229 9.37 -10.55 2.09
C ARG A 229 8.59 -10.07 0.87
N ILE A 230 8.70 -8.79 0.48
CA ILE A 230 8.14 -8.32 -0.79
C ILE A 230 8.98 -8.93 -1.92
N VAL A 231 8.34 -9.71 -2.78
CA VAL A 231 9.00 -10.42 -3.89
C VAL A 231 8.75 -9.78 -5.25
N ALA A 232 7.73 -8.94 -5.36
CA ALA A 232 7.48 -8.15 -6.57
C ALA A 232 6.56 -6.95 -6.28
N VAL A 233 6.74 -5.89 -7.08
CA VAL A 233 5.80 -4.76 -7.21
C VAL A 233 5.44 -4.65 -8.68
N GLY A 234 4.14 -4.58 -8.97
CA GLY A 234 3.59 -4.55 -10.33
C GLY A 234 3.69 -3.19 -10.99
N LYS A 235 3.61 -3.16 -12.34
CA LYS A 235 3.54 -1.94 -13.15
C LYS A 235 2.15 -1.30 -13.22
N ASP A 236 1.15 -1.94 -12.64
CA ASP A 236 -0.25 -1.52 -12.55
C ASP A 236 -0.46 -0.44 -11.47
N ILE A 237 0.19 0.70 -11.65
CA ILE A 237 0.36 1.75 -10.64
C ILE A 237 -0.96 2.43 -10.26
N GLU A 238 -1.28 2.46 -8.95
CA GLU A 238 -2.33 3.31 -8.40
C GLU A 238 -1.93 4.79 -8.49
N ARG A 239 -2.83 5.62 -9.02
CA ARG A 239 -2.58 7.05 -9.29
C ARG A 239 -3.54 8.01 -8.60
N ARG A 240 -4.53 7.49 -7.86
CA ARG A 240 -5.58 8.30 -7.21
C ARG A 240 -5.15 8.89 -5.86
N GLY A 241 -3.86 9.13 -5.67
CA GLY A 241 -3.29 9.70 -4.47
C GLY A 241 -1.89 10.27 -4.73
N ASN A 242 -1.17 10.53 -3.65
CA ASN A 242 0.22 10.97 -3.71
C ASN A 242 1.23 9.83 -3.44
N LEU A 243 0.77 8.60 -3.27
CA LEU A 243 1.59 7.41 -3.14
C LEU A 243 1.34 6.49 -4.33
N HIS A 244 2.36 6.24 -5.12
CA HIS A 244 2.31 5.52 -6.38
C HIS A 244 3.02 4.17 -6.24
N THR A 245 2.23 3.10 -6.22
CA THR A 245 2.71 1.71 -6.22
C THR A 245 1.78 0.85 -7.05
N GLY A 246 2.29 -0.24 -7.62
CA GLY A 246 1.47 -1.29 -8.22
C GLY A 246 1.04 -2.32 -7.21
N SER A 247 0.47 -3.43 -7.70
CA SER A 247 0.20 -4.61 -6.88
C SER A 247 1.47 -5.08 -6.18
N VAL A 248 1.37 -5.48 -4.91
CA VAL A 248 2.52 -5.93 -4.11
C VAL A 248 2.36 -7.39 -3.75
N LEU A 249 3.27 -8.23 -4.23
CA LEU A 249 3.34 -9.64 -3.89
C LEU A 249 4.29 -9.84 -2.70
N VAL A 250 3.76 -10.40 -1.63
CA VAL A 250 4.50 -10.82 -0.43
C VAL A 250 4.62 -12.33 -0.45
N GLU A 251 5.83 -12.83 -0.17
CA GLU A 251 6.18 -14.26 -0.23
C GLU A 251 5.28 -15.12 0.64
N SER A 252 4.97 -14.65 1.86
CA SER A 252 4.18 -15.42 2.82
C SER A 252 3.59 -14.52 3.90
N MET A 253 2.32 -14.76 4.21
CA MET A 253 1.59 -14.19 5.35
C MET A 253 0.64 -15.23 5.92
N MET A 254 0.31 -15.12 7.20
CA MET A 254 -0.77 -15.91 7.79
C MET A 254 -2.11 -15.39 7.28
N VAL A 255 -2.88 -16.26 6.67
CA VAL A 255 -4.28 -16.05 6.31
C VAL A 255 -5.13 -16.91 7.25
N ALA A 256 -5.76 -16.29 8.22
CA ALA A 256 -6.64 -16.97 9.17
C ALA A 256 -8.08 -16.94 8.64
N GLY A 257 -8.57 -18.10 8.28
CA GLY A 257 -9.95 -18.37 7.89
C GLY A 257 -10.67 -19.20 8.95
N ARG A 258 -11.44 -20.17 8.51
CA ARG A 258 -12.12 -21.15 9.37
C ARG A 258 -11.31 -22.41 9.54
#